data_599cea37325f5291b77ff5b8b9046412
#
_entry.id   599cea37325f5291b77ff5b8b9046412
#
_cell.length_a   1.000
_cell.length_b   1.000
_cell.length_c   1.000
_cell.angle_alpha   90.00
_cell.angle_beta   90.00
_cell.angle_gamma   90.00
#
_symmetry.space_group_name_H-M   'P 1'
#
loop_
_entity.id
_entity.type
_entity.pdbx_description
1 polymer ?
#
loop_
_entity_poly.entity_id
_entity_poly.type
_entity_poly.pdbx_seq_one_letter_code
_entity_poly.pdbx_strand_id
1 'polypeptide(L)'
;MVEKVKKTFPHVIVVMNVGGIVDTKWFRDCDEIQSVLMAWQGGMEGGLATADILCGDVNPSGKLSDTYAKDLEDYPSTANFHESAFYVDYTEDIYVGYRYFETIPNAAKKVNYPFGYGLSYTSFFHKELLRPSGKRDRRGTDRCGSQCDQYRRSCGQGSGTALLQRSPGKAG
;
A
#
# COMPACT_ATOMS: atom_id res chain seq x y z
N MET A 1 -17.00 -18.44 -1.37
CA MET A 1 -15.97 -19.04 -0.50
C MET A 1 -15.70 -18.17 0.73
N VAL A 2 -15.34 -16.93 0.59
CA VAL A 2 -15.01 -15.98 1.68
C VAL A 2 -16.11 -15.90 2.74
N GLU A 3 -17.37 -15.73 2.35
CA GLU A 3 -18.52 -15.67 3.25
C GLU A 3 -18.68 -16.92 4.14
N LYS A 4 -18.33 -18.09 3.62
CA LYS A 4 -18.37 -19.33 4.39
C LYS A 4 -17.25 -19.38 5.44
N VAL A 5 -16.06 -18.92 5.08
CA VAL A 5 -14.89 -18.88 5.97
C VAL A 5 -15.14 -17.91 7.12
N LYS A 6 -15.61 -16.70 6.83
CA LYS A 6 -15.95 -15.68 7.84
C LYS A 6 -16.94 -16.18 8.90
N LYS A 7 -17.95 -16.96 8.47
CA LYS A 7 -18.94 -17.53 9.39
C LYS A 7 -18.41 -18.69 10.23
N THR A 8 -17.34 -19.32 9.78
CA THR A 8 -16.82 -20.54 10.41
C THR A 8 -15.67 -20.25 11.38
N PHE A 9 -14.85 -19.26 11.07
CA PHE A 9 -13.63 -18.97 11.81
C PHE A 9 -13.67 -17.57 12.46
N PRO A 10 -13.25 -17.45 13.73
CA PRO A 10 -13.24 -16.17 14.44
C PRO A 10 -12.11 -15.24 13.98
N HIS A 11 -11.08 -15.79 13.36
CA HIS A 11 -9.92 -15.05 12.88
C HIS A 11 -9.67 -15.35 11.41
N VAL A 12 -9.75 -14.34 10.57
CA VAL A 12 -9.56 -14.48 9.12
C VAL A 12 -8.48 -13.49 8.66
N ILE A 13 -7.44 -14.04 8.05
CA ILE A 13 -6.38 -13.30 7.37
C ILE A 13 -6.45 -13.66 5.89
N VAL A 14 -6.42 -12.67 5.02
CA VAL A 14 -6.42 -12.88 3.58
C VAL A 14 -5.02 -12.68 3.04
N VAL A 15 -4.54 -13.63 2.26
CA VAL A 15 -3.27 -13.51 1.53
C VAL A 15 -3.58 -13.33 0.05
N MET A 16 -3.18 -12.19 -0.50
CA MET A 16 -3.41 -11.81 -1.89
C MET A 16 -2.19 -12.13 -2.73
N ASN A 17 -2.30 -13.18 -3.56
CA ASN A 17 -1.29 -13.50 -4.57
C ASN A 17 -1.79 -12.95 -5.92
N VAL A 18 -1.45 -11.71 -6.20
CA VAL A 18 -1.94 -10.96 -7.37
C VAL A 18 -0.80 -10.23 -8.05
N GLY A 19 -0.93 -9.96 -9.34
CA GLY A 19 0.10 -9.27 -10.13
C GLY A 19 -0.15 -7.78 -10.35
N GLY A 20 -1.24 -7.24 -9.79
CA GLY A 20 -1.62 -5.83 -9.98
C GLY A 20 -2.73 -5.40 -9.04
N ILE A 21 -3.32 -4.24 -9.35
CA ILE A 21 -4.43 -3.67 -8.59
C ILE A 21 -5.67 -4.56 -8.73
N VAL A 22 -6.34 -4.80 -7.61
CA VAL A 22 -7.59 -5.58 -7.54
C VAL A 22 -8.63 -4.81 -6.72
N ASP A 23 -9.90 -5.15 -6.90
CA ASP A 23 -10.96 -4.61 -6.07
C ASP A 23 -10.76 -4.99 -4.60
N THR A 24 -10.80 -3.98 -3.74
CA THR A 24 -10.59 -4.11 -2.30
C THR A 24 -11.88 -3.99 -1.48
N LYS A 25 -13.03 -3.72 -2.09
CA LYS A 25 -14.33 -3.52 -1.42
C LYS A 25 -14.71 -4.68 -0.53
N TRP A 26 -14.53 -5.89 -1.02
CA TRP A 26 -14.98 -7.11 -0.36
C TRP A 26 -14.26 -7.43 0.97
N PHE A 27 -13.07 -6.86 1.20
CA PHE A 27 -12.39 -6.97 2.49
C PHE A 27 -12.29 -5.64 3.24
N ARG A 28 -12.28 -4.52 2.53
CA ARG A 28 -12.22 -3.20 3.14
C ARG A 28 -13.38 -2.95 4.09
N ASP A 29 -14.58 -3.31 3.65
CA ASP A 29 -15.84 -3.04 4.35
C ASP A 29 -16.33 -4.26 5.16
N CYS A 30 -15.40 -5.19 5.47
CA CYS A 30 -15.70 -6.46 6.13
C CYS A 30 -14.99 -6.54 7.49
N ASP A 31 -15.77 -6.48 8.58
CA ASP A 31 -15.25 -6.50 9.94
C ASP A 31 -14.63 -7.85 10.35
N GLU A 32 -15.09 -8.93 9.73
CA GLU A 32 -14.65 -10.28 10.04
C GLU A 32 -13.28 -10.60 9.45
N ILE A 33 -12.78 -9.81 8.47
CA ILE A 33 -11.43 -9.92 7.94
C ILE A 33 -10.52 -8.97 8.71
N GLN A 34 -9.66 -9.52 9.56
CA GLN A 34 -8.83 -8.75 10.46
C GLN A 34 -7.59 -8.16 9.80
N SER A 35 -7.02 -8.85 8.81
CA SER A 35 -5.87 -8.34 8.07
C SER A 35 -5.80 -8.92 6.67
N VAL A 36 -5.10 -8.19 5.80
CA VAL A 36 -4.83 -8.59 4.42
C VAL A 36 -3.34 -8.45 4.14
N LEU A 37 -2.72 -9.51 3.69
CA LEU A 37 -1.32 -9.55 3.29
C LEU A 37 -1.23 -9.53 1.77
N MET A 38 -0.65 -8.46 1.22
CA MET A 38 -0.35 -8.37 -0.21
C MET A 38 0.96 -9.09 -0.48
N ALA A 39 0.89 -10.39 -0.76
CA ALA A 39 2.06 -11.22 -1.01
C ALA A 39 2.61 -11.06 -2.43
N TRP A 40 1.82 -10.51 -3.34
CA TRP A 40 2.15 -10.37 -4.76
C TRP A 40 2.54 -11.72 -5.38
N GLN A 41 3.46 -11.72 -6.32
CA GLN A 41 3.98 -12.92 -6.98
C GLN A 41 5.32 -13.31 -6.35
N GLY A 42 5.28 -14.13 -5.31
CA GLY A 42 6.39 -14.37 -4.39
C GLY A 42 7.55 -15.25 -4.89
N GLY A 43 7.51 -15.77 -6.11
CA GLY A 43 8.56 -16.67 -6.61
C GLY A 43 8.65 -18.00 -5.86
N MET A 44 9.80 -18.68 -5.94
CA MET A 44 10.00 -20.04 -5.37
C MET A 44 9.88 -20.05 -3.84
N GLU A 45 10.41 -19.06 -3.16
CA GLU A 45 10.42 -18.97 -1.70
C GLU A 45 9.20 -18.18 -1.15
N GLY A 46 8.26 -17.81 -2.00
CA GLY A 46 7.12 -16.98 -1.64
C GLY A 46 6.24 -17.57 -0.55
N GLY A 47 6.07 -18.89 -0.54
CA GLY A 47 5.32 -19.58 0.51
C GLY A 47 5.99 -19.50 1.88
N LEU A 48 7.30 -19.73 1.93
CA LEU A 48 8.10 -19.63 3.16
C LEU A 48 8.09 -18.20 3.69
N ALA A 49 8.40 -17.22 2.83
CA ALA A 49 8.39 -15.81 3.20
C ALA A 49 7.01 -15.33 3.73
N THR A 50 5.93 -15.83 3.14
CA THR A 50 4.57 -15.55 3.62
C THR A 50 4.33 -16.14 5.02
N ALA A 51 4.77 -17.39 5.23
CA ALA A 51 4.64 -18.04 6.53
C ALA A 51 5.43 -17.30 7.61
N ASP A 52 6.66 -16.91 7.35
CA ASP A 52 7.53 -16.18 8.28
C ASP A 52 6.89 -14.85 8.73
N ILE A 53 6.23 -14.14 7.80
CA ILE A 53 5.50 -12.92 8.14
C ILE A 53 4.28 -13.25 9.00
N LEU A 54 3.47 -14.24 8.64
CA LEU A 54 2.26 -14.60 9.37
C LEU A 54 2.57 -15.12 10.77
N CYS A 55 3.69 -15.83 10.95
CA CYS A 55 4.16 -16.30 12.26
C CYS A 55 4.81 -15.21 13.10
N GLY A 56 5.17 -14.07 12.48
CA GLY A 56 5.83 -12.96 13.15
C GLY A 56 7.36 -13.10 13.23
N ASP A 57 7.95 -14.10 12.60
CA ASP A 57 9.40 -14.30 12.54
C ASP A 57 10.08 -13.19 11.74
N VAL A 58 9.37 -12.68 10.75
CA VAL A 58 9.82 -11.58 9.89
C VAL A 58 8.84 -10.41 9.96
N ASN A 59 9.35 -9.21 10.14
CA ASN A 59 8.54 -7.99 10.15
C ASN A 59 8.27 -7.51 8.72
N PRO A 60 7.00 -7.34 8.31
CA PRO A 60 6.69 -6.82 6.98
C PRO A 60 7.20 -5.38 6.83
N SER A 61 7.98 -5.13 5.78
CA SER A 61 8.55 -3.82 5.46
C SER A 61 8.09 -3.28 4.10
N GLY A 62 7.43 -4.11 3.30
CA GLY A 62 6.93 -3.75 1.99
C GLY A 62 5.89 -2.64 2.04
N LYS A 63 5.87 -1.83 0.99
CA LYS A 63 4.93 -0.73 0.79
C LYS A 63 4.25 -0.88 -0.57
N LEU A 64 3.01 -0.41 -0.68
CA LEU A 64 2.31 -0.42 -1.95
C LEU A 64 3.05 0.43 -2.99
N SER A 65 3.27 -0.16 -4.15
CA SER A 65 3.85 0.51 -5.33
C SER A 65 2.81 1.26 -6.16
N ASP A 66 1.53 1.10 -5.81
CA ASP A 66 0.39 1.69 -6.50
C ASP A 66 -0.60 2.30 -5.54
N THR A 67 -1.43 3.21 -6.05
CA THR A 67 -2.58 3.78 -5.33
C THR A 67 -3.82 2.94 -5.60
N TYR A 68 -4.45 2.47 -4.56
CA TYR A 68 -5.72 1.75 -4.63
C TYR A 68 -6.88 2.72 -4.46
N ALA A 69 -7.66 2.93 -5.50
CA ALA A 69 -8.88 3.71 -5.43
C ALA A 69 -10.01 2.93 -4.74
N LYS A 70 -11.07 3.62 -4.37
CA LYS A 70 -12.26 3.03 -3.74
C LYS A 70 -13.07 2.22 -4.73
N ASP A 71 -13.18 2.73 -5.94
CA ASP A 71 -13.96 2.16 -7.03
C ASP A 71 -13.13 2.11 -8.32
N LEU A 72 -13.47 1.20 -9.22
CA LEU A 72 -12.80 1.07 -10.51
C LEU A 72 -13.00 2.34 -11.36
N GLU A 73 -14.18 2.95 -11.26
CA GLU A 73 -14.55 4.17 -11.96
C GLU A 73 -13.80 5.41 -11.47
N ASP A 74 -13.09 5.30 -10.35
CA ASP A 74 -12.26 6.37 -9.83
C ASP A 74 -10.92 6.52 -10.56
N TYR A 75 -10.53 5.53 -11.36
CA TYR A 75 -9.36 5.61 -12.24
C TYR A 75 -9.73 6.27 -13.56
N PRO A 76 -8.96 7.28 -14.01
CA PRO A 76 -9.28 8.03 -15.24
C PRO A 76 -9.36 7.15 -16.48
N SER A 77 -8.50 6.15 -16.59
CA SER A 77 -8.42 5.23 -17.73
C SER A 77 -9.59 4.25 -17.82
N THR A 78 -10.37 4.08 -16.78
CA THR A 78 -11.49 3.10 -16.78
C THR A 78 -12.51 3.41 -17.87
N ALA A 79 -12.76 4.70 -18.12
CA ALA A 79 -13.79 5.12 -19.06
C ALA A 79 -13.48 4.72 -20.52
N ASN A 80 -12.20 4.61 -20.87
CA ASN A 80 -11.79 4.35 -22.27
C ASN A 80 -10.90 3.11 -22.46
N PHE A 81 -10.67 2.33 -21.41
CA PHE A 81 -9.78 1.17 -21.46
C PHE A 81 -10.19 0.12 -22.53
N HIS A 82 -11.47 -0.03 -22.80
CA HIS A 82 -12.02 -0.94 -23.79
C HIS A 82 -12.77 -0.24 -24.92
N GLU A 83 -12.50 1.03 -25.18
CA GLU A 83 -13.23 1.83 -26.17
C GLU A 83 -13.01 1.33 -27.59
N SER A 84 -11.81 0.87 -27.92
CA SER A 84 -11.47 0.38 -29.25
C SER A 84 -10.59 -0.88 -29.21
N ALA A 85 -10.76 -1.75 -30.20
CA ALA A 85 -9.88 -2.89 -30.44
C ALA A 85 -8.59 -2.50 -31.21
N PHE A 86 -8.51 -1.30 -31.74
CA PHE A 86 -7.43 -0.88 -32.65
C PHE A 86 -6.51 0.19 -32.07
N TYR A 87 -6.96 0.95 -31.07
CA TYR A 87 -6.18 2.01 -30.42
C TYR A 87 -6.56 2.12 -28.94
N VAL A 88 -5.67 2.71 -28.18
CA VAL A 88 -5.89 3.09 -26.77
C VAL A 88 -5.41 4.51 -26.58
N ASP A 89 -6.26 5.36 -26.04
CA ASP A 89 -5.91 6.73 -25.65
C ASP A 89 -5.38 6.75 -24.23
N TYR A 90 -4.16 7.27 -24.04
CA TYR A 90 -3.56 7.44 -22.72
C TYR A 90 -4.11 8.71 -22.05
N THR A 91 -5.34 8.64 -21.56
CA THR A 91 -6.05 9.79 -20.97
C THR A 91 -5.42 10.33 -19.69
N GLU A 92 -4.62 9.52 -19.02
CA GLU A 92 -3.94 9.92 -17.78
C GLU A 92 -2.71 10.79 -18.04
N ASP A 93 -2.09 10.69 -19.23
CA ASP A 93 -0.88 11.41 -19.62
C ASP A 93 0.21 11.28 -18.53
N ILE A 94 0.72 12.41 -18.01
CA ILE A 94 1.72 12.44 -16.93
C ILE A 94 1.11 12.12 -15.55
N TYR A 95 -0.21 12.14 -15.42
CA TYR A 95 -0.94 11.92 -14.16
C TYR A 95 -1.31 10.46 -13.96
N VAL A 96 -0.36 9.55 -14.12
CA VAL A 96 -0.56 8.12 -13.91
C VAL A 96 -0.47 7.76 -12.42
N GLY A 97 -1.38 6.92 -11.93
CA GLY A 97 -1.37 6.37 -10.58
C GLY A 97 -1.46 7.46 -9.50
N TYR A 98 -0.54 7.44 -8.53
CA TYR A 98 -0.54 8.38 -7.39
C TYR A 98 -0.50 9.85 -7.81
N ARG A 99 0.12 10.18 -8.94
CA ARG A 99 0.20 11.56 -9.45
C ARG A 99 -1.17 12.15 -9.71
N TYR A 100 -2.09 11.35 -10.26
CA TYR A 100 -3.47 11.77 -10.44
C TYR A 100 -4.14 12.08 -9.11
N PHE A 101 -4.08 11.14 -8.17
CA PHE A 101 -4.78 11.25 -6.90
C PHE A 101 -4.24 12.36 -5.99
N GLU A 102 -2.95 12.70 -6.10
CA GLU A 102 -2.32 13.76 -5.31
C GLU A 102 -2.47 15.15 -5.95
N THR A 103 -2.62 15.23 -7.27
CA THR A 103 -2.61 16.51 -8.00
C THR A 103 -3.99 17.01 -8.35
N ILE A 104 -4.89 16.13 -8.79
CA ILE A 104 -6.22 16.53 -9.27
C ILE A 104 -7.14 16.87 -8.08
N PRO A 105 -7.83 18.02 -8.11
CA PRO A 105 -8.73 18.43 -7.02
C PRO A 105 -9.76 17.35 -6.69
N ASN A 106 -9.92 17.05 -5.41
CA ASN A 106 -10.82 16.02 -4.87
C ASN A 106 -10.48 14.56 -5.22
N ALA A 107 -9.50 14.26 -6.05
CA ALA A 107 -9.12 12.88 -6.37
C ALA A 107 -8.60 12.13 -5.13
N ALA A 108 -7.93 12.80 -4.20
CA ALA A 108 -7.46 12.20 -2.95
C ALA A 108 -8.60 11.57 -2.10
N LYS A 109 -9.84 12.07 -2.20
CA LYS A 109 -11.00 11.51 -1.49
C LYS A 109 -11.41 10.13 -2.02
N LYS A 110 -11.00 9.82 -3.23
CA LYS A 110 -11.28 8.57 -3.94
C LYS A 110 -10.28 7.45 -3.59
N VAL A 111 -9.22 7.78 -2.84
CA VAL A 111 -8.18 6.83 -2.47
C VAL A 111 -8.62 5.97 -1.29
N ASN A 112 -8.41 4.66 -1.41
CA ASN A 112 -8.57 3.69 -0.34
C ASN A 112 -7.22 3.44 0.37
N TYR A 113 -6.21 3.03 -0.40
CA TYR A 113 -4.84 2.87 0.08
C TYR A 113 -3.88 3.69 -0.80
N PRO A 114 -3.18 4.68 -0.26
CA PRO A 114 -2.27 5.50 -1.04
C PRO A 114 -0.99 4.75 -1.44
N PHE A 115 -0.31 5.26 -2.45
CA PHE A 115 1.06 4.86 -2.77
C PHE A 115 1.94 4.94 -1.52
N GLY A 116 2.80 3.93 -1.33
CA GLY A 116 3.67 3.85 -0.16
C GLY A 116 2.99 3.38 1.13
N TYR A 117 1.69 3.06 1.09
CA TYR A 117 0.99 2.50 2.24
C TYR A 117 1.50 1.10 2.58
N GLY A 118 1.56 0.79 3.85
CA GLY A 118 1.89 -0.54 4.36
C GLY A 118 2.15 -0.48 5.86
N LEU A 119 1.57 -1.42 6.58
CA LEU A 119 1.74 -1.55 8.01
C LEU A 119 2.98 -2.37 8.34
N SER A 120 3.40 -2.29 9.58
CA SER A 120 4.55 -2.99 10.11
C SER A 120 4.26 -3.40 11.54
N TYR A 121 4.95 -4.43 12.04
CA TYR A 121 4.92 -4.81 13.46
C TYR A 121 5.75 -3.85 14.33
N THR A 122 6.46 -2.90 13.70
CA THR A 122 7.20 -1.83 14.38
C THR A 122 6.67 -0.46 13.97
N SER A 123 6.98 0.56 14.76
CA SER A 123 6.65 1.93 14.45
C SER A 123 7.89 2.68 13.97
N PHE A 124 7.71 3.51 12.94
CA PHE A 124 8.75 4.37 12.39
C PHE A 124 8.39 5.83 12.67
N PHE A 125 9.32 6.57 13.22
CA PHE A 125 9.18 8.01 13.39
C PHE A 125 10.12 8.72 12.43
N HIS A 126 9.56 9.52 11.53
CA HIS A 126 10.32 10.40 10.65
C HIS A 126 10.50 11.75 11.36
N LYS A 127 11.74 12.08 11.68
CA LYS A 127 12.08 13.40 12.18
C LYS A 127 12.58 14.24 11.02
N GLU A 128 11.85 15.29 10.72
CA GLU A 128 12.33 16.28 9.76
C GLU A 128 13.50 17.03 10.36
N LEU A 129 14.67 16.85 9.78
CA LEU A 129 15.84 17.64 10.14
C LEU A 129 15.71 19.00 9.43
N LEU A 130 15.26 19.99 10.18
CA LEU A 130 15.31 21.38 9.71
C LEU A 130 16.75 21.73 9.38
N ARG A 131 17.00 22.17 8.15
CA ARG A 131 18.30 22.67 7.74
C ARG A 131 18.73 23.82 8.62
N PRO A 132 19.95 23.84 9.14
CA PRO A 132 20.55 25.09 9.55
C PRO A 132 20.70 25.94 8.29
N SER A 133 19.97 27.03 8.22
CA SER A 133 20.10 28.01 7.13
C SER A 133 21.56 28.46 7.06
N GLY A 134 22.26 28.17 5.97
CA GLY A 134 23.48 28.90 5.70
C GLY A 134 24.72 28.19 5.19
N LYS A 135 24.74 26.88 4.95
CA LYS A 135 25.91 26.26 4.30
C LYS A 135 25.51 25.47 3.05
N ARG A 136 25.58 26.14 1.90
CA ARG A 136 25.68 25.46 0.61
C ARG A 136 27.06 24.80 0.52
N ASP A 137 27.11 23.53 0.14
CA ASP A 137 28.37 22.93 -0.21
C ASP A 137 28.91 23.62 -1.51
N ARG A 138 30.20 23.47 -1.78
CA ARG A 138 30.85 24.10 -2.93
C ARG A 138 30.30 23.63 -4.29
N ARG A 139 29.39 22.65 -4.32
CA ARG A 139 28.74 22.11 -5.52
C ARG A 139 27.29 22.58 -5.70
N GLY A 140 26.79 23.43 -4.83
CA GLY A 140 25.43 23.98 -4.93
C GLY A 140 24.30 22.98 -4.71
N THR A 141 24.61 21.74 -4.31
CA THR A 141 23.64 20.70 -4.05
C THR A 141 23.17 20.73 -2.60
N ASP A 142 21.91 20.95 -2.46
CA ASP A 142 21.23 20.86 -1.18
C ASP A 142 21.11 19.39 -0.75
N ARG A 143 21.85 18.96 0.24
CA ARG A 143 21.63 17.65 0.89
C ARG A 143 20.47 17.75 1.86
N CYS A 144 19.35 17.17 1.48
CA CYS A 144 18.26 16.88 2.43
C CYS A 144 18.60 15.57 3.13
N GLY A 145 18.86 15.60 4.42
CA GLY A 145 18.99 14.40 5.24
C GLY A 145 17.71 14.21 6.03
N SER A 146 17.04 13.09 5.85
CA SER A 146 16.02 12.62 6.77
C SER A 146 16.63 11.57 7.69
N GLN A 147 16.42 11.69 8.97
CA GLN A 147 16.78 10.65 9.93
C GLN A 147 15.50 9.85 10.23
N CYS A 148 15.57 8.56 9.98
CA CYS A 148 14.50 7.64 10.33
C CYS A 148 14.92 6.88 11.58
N ASP A 149 14.25 7.14 12.70
CA ASP A 149 14.47 6.42 13.94
C ASP A 149 13.45 5.28 14.02
N GLN A 150 13.97 4.05 14.07
CA GLN A 150 13.16 2.86 14.23
C GLN A 150 13.01 2.54 15.70
N TYR A 151 11.79 2.59 16.22
CA TYR A 151 11.47 2.09 17.54
C TYR A 151 11.03 0.62 17.45
N ARG A 152 11.87 -0.27 17.89
CA ARG A 152 11.65 -1.73 17.82
C ARG A 152 10.80 -2.19 19.00
N ARG A 153 9.61 -2.71 18.73
CA ARG A 153 8.81 -3.46 19.71
C ARG A 153 8.94 -4.98 19.60
N SER A 154 9.75 -5.52 18.76
CA SER A 154 10.16 -6.91 18.64
C SER A 154 10.58 -7.29 17.22
N CYS A 155 11.61 -8.04 17.17
CA CYS A 155 12.14 -9.02 16.24
C CYS A 155 11.79 -8.93 14.75
N GLY A 156 12.82 -8.82 13.93
CA GLY A 156 12.87 -9.34 12.56
C GLY A 156 13.09 -8.27 11.48
N GLN A 157 14.17 -8.40 10.75
CA GLN A 157 14.37 -7.75 9.46
C GLN A 157 13.76 -8.66 8.38
N GLY A 158 12.87 -8.15 7.57
CA GLY A 158 12.27 -8.89 6.49
C GLY A 158 11.96 -8.05 5.27
N SER A 159 11.97 -8.67 4.13
CA SER A 159 11.82 -8.09 2.81
C SER A 159 10.38 -8.10 2.31
N GLY A 160 9.94 -6.96 1.78
CA GLY A 160 9.13 -6.88 0.58
C GLY A 160 7.67 -7.30 0.58
N THR A 161 6.92 -7.24 1.71
CA THR A 161 5.48 -7.53 1.67
C THR A 161 4.68 -6.44 2.38
N ALA A 162 3.63 -5.92 1.76
CA ALA A 162 2.76 -4.92 2.35
C ALA A 162 1.62 -5.58 3.13
N LEU A 163 1.49 -5.24 4.40
CA LEU A 163 0.35 -5.61 5.23
C LEU A 163 -0.69 -4.49 5.19
N LEU A 164 -1.90 -4.82 4.79
CA LEU A 164 -3.04 -3.92 4.80
C LEU A 164 -3.94 -4.29 5.97
N GLN A 165 -4.12 -3.38 6.90
CA GLN A 165 -5.09 -3.51 7.95
C GLN A 165 -6.22 -2.49 7.73
N ARG A 166 -7.40 -2.83 8.15
CA ARG A 166 -8.54 -1.91 8.13
C ARG A 166 -8.20 -0.63 8.89
N SER A 167 -8.48 0.51 8.29
CA SER A 167 -8.51 1.78 9.02
C SER A 167 -9.60 1.67 10.10
N PRO A 168 -9.33 2.01 11.37
CA PRO A 168 -10.38 2.05 12.37
C PRO A 168 -11.45 3.03 11.89
N GLY A 169 -12.64 2.51 11.63
CA GLY A 169 -13.78 3.33 11.28
C GLY A 169 -13.95 4.42 12.34
N LYS A 170 -14.09 5.66 11.91
CA LYS A 170 -14.56 6.70 12.81
C LYS A 170 -15.91 6.23 13.33
N ALA A 171 -15.95 5.90 14.60
CA ALA A 171 -17.22 5.80 15.31
C ALA A 171 -17.92 7.12 15.13
N GLY A 172 -19.09 7.09 14.47
CA GLY A 172 -19.98 8.23 14.37
C GLY A 172 -20.65 8.51 15.70
#